data_3f1544138ea8249eba404f2de51bac4d
#
_entry.id   3f1544138ea8249eba404f2de51bac4d
#
_cell.length_a   1.000
_cell.length_b   1.000
_cell.length_c   1.000
_cell.angle_alpha   90.00
_cell.angle_beta   90.00
_cell.angle_gamma   90.00
#
_symmetry.space_group_name_H-M   'P 1'
#
loop_
_entity.id
_entity.type
_entity.pdbx_description
1 polymer ?
#
loop_
_entity_poly.entity_id
_entity_poly.type
_entity_poly.pdbx_seq_one_letter_code
_entity_poly.pdbx_strand_id
1 'polypeptide(L)'
;MKFNLLDHGYASLIESWGSDQSIIEAARMSTNKGFLGWGEDPCPACNGTGWDPIPETTSDKECRYCKGQLKTVGDEKLLAYLYKNKHSTPFEMAGMTIEVKAPIFVFREWHRHRTQSYNEMSARYVPLPDENYVPTVERLMSGANTATTNKQAQNNGKELNNNAAIMWLENLTMLYEHAENVYQQGIELGIPKELARLAVPVARYSRMRASANLRNWLAFLTLRRAPNAQYEIRVYAEAVGKMIADRFPRTWELFNG
;
A
#
# COMPACT_ATOMS: atom_id res chain seq x y z
N MET A 1 3.44 8.75 9.35
CA MET A 1 2.26 9.01 8.48
C MET A 1 1.18 7.99 8.82
N LYS A 2 -0.05 8.44 9.15
CA LYS A 2 -1.19 7.59 9.51
C LYS A 2 -2.46 8.11 8.84
N PHE A 3 -3.26 7.24 8.26
CA PHE A 3 -4.55 7.52 7.64
C PHE A 3 -5.64 6.76 8.36
N ASN A 4 -6.67 7.45 8.86
CA ASN A 4 -7.89 6.82 9.36
C ASN A 4 -8.75 6.42 8.17
N LEU A 5 -9.31 5.22 8.19
CA LEU A 5 -9.95 4.58 7.04
C LEU A 5 -11.20 3.82 7.51
N LEU A 6 -12.26 3.88 6.71
CA LEU A 6 -13.56 3.32 7.06
C LEU A 6 -14.07 3.93 8.40
N ASP A 7 -14.78 3.15 9.20
CA ASP A 7 -15.35 3.59 10.50
C ASP A 7 -14.33 3.48 11.66
N HIS A 8 -13.56 2.38 11.76
CA HIS A 8 -12.61 2.10 12.86
C HIS A 8 -11.20 1.77 12.41
N GLY A 9 -10.95 1.78 11.10
CA GLY A 9 -9.70 1.32 10.52
C GLY A 9 -8.62 2.39 10.40
N TYR A 10 -7.42 1.96 10.13
CA TYR A 10 -6.30 2.83 9.73
C TYR A 10 -5.22 2.06 8.97
N ALA A 11 -4.38 2.83 8.27
CA ALA A 11 -3.08 2.38 7.79
C ALA A 11 -2.01 3.37 8.28
N SER A 12 -0.90 2.85 8.81
CA SER A 12 0.19 3.64 9.37
C SER A 12 1.53 3.16 8.84
N LEU A 13 2.34 4.07 8.31
CA LEU A 13 3.73 3.78 7.96
C LEU A 13 4.53 3.59 9.25
N ILE A 14 5.20 2.45 9.39
CA ILE A 14 6.08 2.14 10.52
C ILE A 14 7.51 2.51 10.15
N GLU A 15 8.00 2.01 9.03
CA GLU A 15 9.33 2.28 8.51
C GLU A 15 9.34 2.16 6.99
N SER A 16 10.36 2.75 6.37
CA SER A 16 10.71 2.52 4.97
C SER A 16 12.22 2.37 4.86
N TRP A 17 12.66 1.60 3.89
CA TRP A 17 14.08 1.43 3.58
C TRP A 17 14.32 1.69 2.10
N GLY A 18 15.53 2.15 1.79
CA GLY A 18 15.88 2.57 0.45
C GLY A 18 15.16 3.86 0.02
N SER A 19 15.35 4.21 -1.23
CA SER A 19 14.80 5.42 -1.87
C SER A 19 14.83 5.22 -3.39
N ASP A 20 14.28 6.17 -4.15
CA ASP A 20 14.45 6.20 -5.62
C ASP A 20 15.93 6.20 -6.02
N GLN A 21 16.80 6.87 -5.23
CA GLN A 21 18.24 6.82 -5.42
C GLN A 21 18.81 5.42 -5.22
N SER A 22 18.43 4.71 -4.16
CA SER A 22 18.89 3.34 -3.88
C SER A 22 18.54 2.38 -5.01
N ILE A 23 17.42 2.58 -5.71
CA ILE A 23 17.02 1.81 -6.89
C ILE A 23 18.03 2.01 -8.03
N ILE A 24 18.45 3.25 -8.26
CA ILE A 24 19.45 3.59 -9.27
C ILE A 24 20.82 3.01 -8.91
N GLU A 25 21.25 3.16 -7.66
CA GLU A 25 22.53 2.62 -7.19
C GLU A 25 22.58 1.10 -7.34
N ALA A 26 21.49 0.41 -6.98
CA ALA A 26 21.37 -1.03 -7.17
C ALA A 26 21.49 -1.44 -8.66
N ALA A 27 20.81 -0.73 -9.54
CA ALA A 27 20.92 -0.98 -10.98
C ALA A 27 22.33 -0.74 -11.53
N ARG A 28 23.02 0.30 -11.03
CA ARG A 28 24.37 0.68 -11.47
C ARG A 28 25.49 -0.19 -10.91
N MET A 29 25.23 -1.04 -9.93
CA MET A 29 26.19 -2.03 -9.45
C MET A 29 26.77 -2.88 -10.59
N SER A 30 25.94 -3.27 -11.55
CA SER A 30 26.36 -4.06 -12.73
C SER A 30 27.37 -3.35 -13.63
N THR A 31 27.48 -2.03 -13.55
CA THR A 31 28.39 -1.20 -14.35
C THR A 31 29.45 -0.52 -13.51
N ASN A 32 29.51 -0.81 -12.20
CA ASN A 32 30.41 -0.19 -11.24
C ASN A 32 30.34 1.36 -11.25
N LYS A 33 29.11 1.90 -11.38
CA LYS A 33 28.82 3.33 -11.37
C LYS A 33 27.92 3.65 -10.18
N GLY A 34 28.11 4.81 -9.59
CA GLY A 34 27.24 5.33 -8.54
C GLY A 34 26.03 6.08 -9.10
N PHE A 35 25.28 6.67 -8.20
CA PHE A 35 24.23 7.63 -8.51
C PHE A 35 24.83 8.89 -9.13
N LEU A 36 24.29 9.36 -10.23
CA LEU A 36 24.78 10.55 -10.95
C LEU A 36 24.02 11.82 -10.60
N GLY A 37 22.91 11.70 -9.89
CA GLY A 37 22.02 12.79 -9.53
C GLY A 37 20.74 12.82 -10.36
N TRP A 38 19.78 13.59 -9.88
CA TRP A 38 18.57 13.93 -10.62
C TRP A 38 18.84 15.13 -11.53
N GLY A 39 18.11 15.30 -12.62
CA GLY A 39 18.36 16.37 -13.59
C GLY A 39 18.26 17.81 -13.06
N GLU A 40 17.76 17.97 -11.84
CA GLU A 40 17.67 19.25 -11.12
C GLU A 40 18.91 19.53 -10.25
N ASP A 41 19.66 18.47 -9.92
CA ASP A 41 20.83 18.57 -9.02
C ASP A 41 22.05 19.10 -9.77
N PRO A 42 22.93 19.86 -9.08
CA PRO A 42 24.25 20.18 -9.60
C PRO A 42 24.99 18.90 -9.95
N CYS A 43 25.76 18.89 -11.05
CA CYS A 43 26.55 17.74 -11.42
C CYS A 43 27.53 17.34 -10.30
N PRO A 44 27.44 16.15 -9.72
CA PRO A 44 28.29 15.76 -8.60
C PRO A 44 29.77 15.59 -8.99
N ALA A 45 30.05 15.35 -10.29
CA ALA A 45 31.42 15.19 -10.75
C ALA A 45 32.18 16.51 -10.87
N CYS A 46 31.49 17.61 -11.17
CA CYS A 46 32.11 18.93 -11.26
C CYS A 46 31.50 19.93 -10.26
N ASN A 47 30.67 19.45 -9.35
CA ASN A 47 29.94 20.27 -8.36
C ASN A 47 29.24 21.50 -8.99
N GLY A 48 28.66 21.31 -10.18
CA GLY A 48 27.96 22.35 -10.90
C GLY A 48 28.84 23.38 -11.61
N THR A 49 30.16 23.19 -11.67
CA THR A 49 31.07 24.13 -12.36
C THR A 49 31.05 23.98 -13.87
N GLY A 50 30.67 22.84 -14.39
CA GLY A 50 30.72 22.49 -15.80
C GLY A 50 32.09 21.98 -16.28
N TRP A 51 33.12 22.05 -15.45
CA TRP A 51 34.50 21.71 -15.80
C TRP A 51 34.99 20.43 -15.10
N ASP A 52 35.88 19.68 -15.74
CA ASP A 52 36.45 18.48 -15.13
C ASP A 52 37.42 18.85 -13.98
N PRO A 53 37.21 18.39 -12.73
CA PRO A 53 37.97 18.81 -11.57
C PRO A 53 39.38 18.21 -11.46
N ILE A 54 39.94 17.63 -12.54
CA ILE A 54 41.28 17.02 -12.51
C ILE A 54 42.34 18.11 -12.54
N PRO A 55 43.17 18.26 -11.46
CA PRO A 55 44.08 19.42 -11.29
C PRO A 55 45.33 19.43 -12.18
N GLU A 56 45.58 18.41 -12.98
CA GLU A 56 46.95 18.22 -13.58
C GLU A 56 47.08 18.52 -15.07
N THR A 57 46.04 18.98 -15.72
CA THR A 57 46.18 19.42 -17.13
C THR A 57 45.50 20.76 -17.34
N THR A 58 46.29 21.74 -17.77
CA THR A 58 45.86 23.11 -18.12
C THR A 58 44.95 23.16 -19.36
N SER A 59 44.02 22.30 -19.48
CA SER A 59 43.00 22.39 -20.53
C SER A 59 41.62 22.45 -19.88
N ASP A 60 40.93 23.57 -20.11
CA ASP A 60 39.51 23.80 -19.80
C ASP A 60 38.66 22.74 -20.55
N LYS A 61 38.62 21.53 -20.03
CA LYS A 61 37.76 20.49 -20.58
C LYS A 61 36.42 20.50 -19.89
N GLU A 62 35.38 20.55 -20.69
CA GLU A 62 34.03 20.37 -20.21
C GLU A 62 33.90 19.07 -19.40
N CYS A 63 33.18 19.14 -18.31
CA CYS A 63 32.93 17.97 -17.46
C CYS A 63 32.36 16.82 -18.31
N ARG A 64 33.06 15.69 -18.33
CA ARG A 64 32.69 14.49 -19.10
C ARG A 64 31.31 13.92 -18.72
N TYR A 65 30.77 14.23 -17.53
CA TYR A 65 29.49 13.76 -17.07
C TYR A 65 28.35 14.68 -17.48
N CYS A 66 28.42 15.98 -17.25
CA CYS A 66 27.38 16.94 -17.60
C CYS A 66 27.62 17.65 -18.94
N LYS A 67 28.79 17.46 -19.56
CA LYS A 67 29.15 18.10 -20.82
C LYS A 67 28.91 19.62 -20.83
N GLY A 68 29.37 20.29 -19.80
CA GLY A 68 29.21 21.74 -19.61
C GLY A 68 27.81 22.22 -19.24
N GLN A 69 26.82 21.32 -19.11
CA GLN A 69 25.43 21.70 -18.81
C GLN A 69 25.19 22.08 -17.35
N LEU A 70 26.22 22.01 -16.48
CA LEU A 70 26.21 22.34 -15.06
C LEU A 70 25.34 21.41 -14.20
N LYS A 71 24.35 20.76 -14.80
CA LYS A 71 23.44 19.79 -14.19
C LYS A 71 23.67 18.41 -14.82
N THR A 72 23.35 17.38 -14.09
CA THR A 72 23.38 16.02 -14.62
C THR A 72 22.27 15.80 -15.66
N VAL A 73 22.51 14.91 -16.61
CA VAL A 73 21.44 14.30 -17.43
C VAL A 73 20.80 13.21 -16.56
N GLY A 74 20.00 13.59 -15.61
CA GLY A 74 19.51 12.84 -14.48
C GLY A 74 19.25 11.35 -14.65
N ASP A 75 19.31 10.66 -13.56
CA ASP A 75 19.01 9.23 -13.48
C ASP A 75 17.50 8.92 -13.66
N GLU A 76 16.65 9.94 -13.87
CA GLU A 76 15.23 9.78 -14.19
C GLU A 76 15.02 8.90 -15.43
N LYS A 77 15.84 9.08 -16.47
CA LYS A 77 15.75 8.26 -17.67
C LYS A 77 16.07 6.81 -17.40
N LEU A 78 17.04 6.56 -16.50
CA LEU A 78 17.36 5.20 -16.09
C LEU A 78 16.23 4.60 -15.26
N LEU A 79 15.69 5.34 -14.28
CA LEU A 79 14.57 4.89 -13.46
C LEU A 79 13.35 4.54 -14.33
N ALA A 80 12.99 5.43 -15.26
CA ALA A 80 11.90 5.23 -16.21
C ALA A 80 12.16 4.01 -17.12
N TYR A 81 13.39 3.81 -17.61
CA TYR A 81 13.77 2.64 -18.39
C TYR A 81 13.61 1.34 -17.61
N LEU A 82 14.13 1.29 -16.37
CA LEU A 82 14.02 0.13 -15.49
C LEU A 82 12.56 -0.23 -15.22
N TYR A 83 11.74 0.77 -14.91
CA TYR A 83 10.31 0.60 -14.65
C TYR A 83 9.56 0.08 -15.90
N LYS A 84 9.71 0.76 -17.04
CA LYS A 84 9.04 0.42 -18.30
C LYS A 84 9.39 -0.98 -18.78
N ASN A 85 10.66 -1.38 -18.65
CA ASN A 85 11.15 -2.69 -19.11
C ASN A 85 11.03 -3.78 -18.02
N LYS A 86 10.37 -3.49 -16.90
CA LYS A 86 10.13 -4.45 -15.81
C LYS A 86 11.41 -5.07 -15.24
N HIS A 87 12.47 -4.28 -15.16
CA HIS A 87 13.69 -4.64 -14.44
C HIS A 87 13.42 -4.58 -12.94
N SER A 88 12.91 -5.67 -12.40
CA SER A 88 12.28 -5.69 -11.08
C SER A 88 13.26 -5.63 -9.92
N THR A 89 14.44 -6.26 -10.05
CA THR A 89 15.41 -6.41 -8.95
C THR A 89 15.82 -5.10 -8.28
N PRO A 90 16.10 -3.99 -8.99
CA PRO A 90 16.44 -2.73 -8.33
C PRO A 90 15.32 -2.23 -7.39
N PHE A 91 14.04 -2.40 -7.77
CA PHE A 91 12.89 -2.01 -6.95
C PHE A 91 12.67 -2.95 -5.73
N GLU A 92 13.39 -4.05 -5.65
CA GLU A 92 13.38 -4.96 -4.50
C GLU A 92 14.34 -4.50 -3.39
N MET A 93 15.26 -3.57 -3.70
CA MET A 93 16.21 -2.99 -2.74
C MET A 93 15.63 -1.84 -1.91
N ALA A 94 14.38 -1.48 -2.16
CA ALA A 94 13.62 -0.49 -1.41
C ALA A 94 12.28 -1.09 -0.97
N GLY A 95 11.66 -0.53 0.07
CA GLY A 95 10.38 -1.02 0.53
C GLY A 95 9.89 -0.33 1.80
N MET A 96 8.82 -0.88 2.39
CA MET A 96 8.25 -0.37 3.63
C MET A 96 7.50 -1.43 4.42
N THR A 97 7.42 -1.20 5.73
CA THR A 97 6.57 -1.89 6.69
C THR A 97 5.46 -0.96 7.14
N ILE A 98 4.23 -1.43 7.10
CA ILE A 98 3.05 -0.70 7.57
C ILE A 98 2.31 -1.48 8.64
N GLU A 99 1.59 -0.77 9.49
CA GLU A 99 0.58 -1.35 10.37
C GLU A 99 -0.81 -0.99 9.85
N VAL A 100 -1.67 -1.99 9.78
CA VAL A 100 -3.04 -1.85 9.27
C VAL A 100 -4.01 -2.37 10.32
N LYS A 101 -5.05 -1.58 10.62
CA LYS A 101 -6.25 -2.03 11.30
C LYS A 101 -7.38 -2.10 10.28
N ALA A 102 -7.88 -3.28 10.02
CA ALA A 102 -8.93 -3.51 9.02
C ALA A 102 -9.86 -4.66 9.44
N PRO A 103 -11.08 -4.74 8.87
CA PRO A 103 -11.93 -5.89 9.04
C PRO A 103 -11.26 -7.17 8.53
N ILE A 104 -11.51 -8.29 9.18
CA ILE A 104 -10.91 -9.61 8.82
C ILE A 104 -11.19 -9.96 7.35
N PHE A 105 -12.38 -9.62 6.81
CA PHE A 105 -12.67 -9.90 5.39
C PHE A 105 -11.75 -9.12 4.43
N VAL A 106 -11.26 -7.93 4.82
CA VAL A 106 -10.27 -7.16 4.04
C VAL A 106 -8.92 -7.87 4.08
N PHE A 107 -8.53 -8.42 5.23
CA PHE A 107 -7.29 -9.21 5.33
C PHE A 107 -7.36 -10.47 4.47
N ARG A 108 -8.52 -11.10 4.29
CA ARG A 108 -8.70 -12.24 3.35
C ARG A 108 -8.32 -11.88 1.92
N GLU A 109 -8.66 -10.66 1.50
CA GLU A 109 -8.25 -10.11 0.21
C GLU A 109 -6.75 -9.76 0.19
N TRP A 110 -6.24 -9.21 1.30
CA TRP A 110 -4.83 -8.80 1.42
C TRP A 110 -3.88 -9.99 1.38
N HIS A 111 -4.18 -11.05 2.09
CA HIS A 111 -3.36 -12.27 2.15
C HIS A 111 -3.25 -13.02 0.81
N ARG A 112 -4.00 -12.63 -0.21
CA ARG A 112 -3.79 -13.13 -1.58
C ARG A 112 -2.45 -12.66 -2.17
N HIS A 113 -1.82 -11.63 -1.60
CA HIS A 113 -0.52 -11.09 -2.01
C HIS A 113 0.61 -11.81 -1.26
N ARG A 114 0.93 -13.03 -1.69
CA ARG A 114 1.86 -13.95 -1.00
C ARG A 114 3.33 -13.52 -1.00
N THR A 115 3.68 -12.43 -1.67
CA THR A 115 5.03 -11.86 -1.72
C THR A 115 5.27 -10.78 -0.64
N GLN A 116 4.37 -10.68 0.32
CA GLN A 116 4.49 -9.83 1.51
C GLN A 116 4.64 -10.71 2.75
N SER A 117 5.28 -10.18 3.79
CA SER A 117 5.35 -10.79 5.12
C SER A 117 4.28 -10.19 6.02
N TYR A 118 3.58 -11.04 6.79
CA TYR A 118 2.48 -10.63 7.64
C TYR A 118 2.65 -11.10 9.07
N ASN A 119 2.24 -10.25 10.01
CA ASN A 119 2.03 -10.63 11.39
C ASN A 119 0.73 -9.98 11.89
N GLU A 120 -0.29 -10.81 12.10
CA GLU A 120 -1.62 -10.38 12.52
C GLU A 120 -1.82 -10.64 14.02
N MET A 121 -2.57 -9.77 14.68
CA MET A 121 -3.02 -9.96 16.06
C MET A 121 -3.80 -11.29 16.16
N SER A 122 -3.46 -12.09 17.16
CA SER A 122 -4.06 -13.40 17.32
C SER A 122 -5.14 -13.40 18.39
N ALA A 123 -6.38 -13.66 17.98
CA ALA A 123 -7.50 -13.92 18.89
C ALA A 123 -7.35 -15.17 19.77
N ARG A 124 -6.28 -15.95 19.60
CA ARG A 124 -5.92 -17.04 20.50
C ARG A 124 -5.26 -16.54 21.78
N TYR A 125 -4.55 -15.40 21.69
CA TYR A 125 -3.78 -14.87 22.81
C TYR A 125 -4.49 -13.70 23.49
N VAL A 126 -5.09 -12.80 22.72
CA VAL A 126 -5.80 -11.63 23.24
C VAL A 126 -7.19 -11.56 22.64
N PRO A 127 -8.20 -11.10 23.43
CA PRO A 127 -9.51 -10.79 22.86
C PRO A 127 -9.40 -9.75 21.76
N LEU A 128 -10.17 -9.91 20.69
CA LEU A 128 -10.31 -8.89 19.66
C LEU A 128 -11.13 -7.71 20.23
N PRO A 129 -10.84 -6.47 19.83
CA PRO A 129 -11.66 -5.32 20.21
C PRO A 129 -13.08 -5.49 19.69
N ASP A 130 -14.07 -5.00 20.44
CA ASP A 130 -15.46 -4.99 19.98
C ASP A 130 -15.70 -3.86 18.99
N GLU A 131 -15.18 -4.03 17.80
CA GLU A 131 -15.31 -3.09 16.69
C GLU A 131 -15.59 -3.88 15.42
N ASN A 132 -16.74 -3.66 14.82
CA ASN A 132 -17.17 -4.31 13.60
C ASN A 132 -17.40 -3.28 12.51
N TYR A 133 -17.04 -3.59 11.29
CA TYR A 133 -17.31 -2.73 10.14
C TYR A 133 -18.81 -2.67 9.85
N VAL A 134 -19.36 -1.46 9.88
CA VAL A 134 -20.72 -1.15 9.45
C VAL A 134 -20.64 -0.24 8.23
N PRO A 135 -21.03 -0.71 7.04
CA PRO A 135 -21.01 0.13 5.85
C PRO A 135 -22.05 1.26 5.97
N THR A 136 -21.80 2.40 5.33
CA THR A 136 -22.81 3.46 5.23
C THR A 136 -23.94 3.07 4.29
N VAL A 137 -25.08 3.74 4.40
CA VAL A 137 -26.22 3.55 3.47
C VAL A 137 -25.78 3.81 2.04
N GLU A 138 -25.00 4.87 1.81
CA GLU A 138 -24.48 5.24 0.49
C GLU A 138 -23.58 4.11 -0.07
N ARG A 139 -22.78 3.47 0.80
CA ARG A 139 -21.94 2.33 0.39
C ARG A 139 -22.79 1.14 -0.08
N LEU A 140 -23.86 0.83 0.65
CA LEU A 140 -24.79 -0.23 0.26
C LEU A 140 -25.50 0.09 -1.07
N MET A 141 -26.03 1.31 -1.18
CA MET A 141 -26.74 1.77 -2.37
C MET A 141 -25.82 1.76 -3.60
N SER A 142 -24.59 2.26 -3.48
CA SER A 142 -23.64 2.27 -4.59
C SER A 142 -23.23 0.87 -5.04
N GLY A 143 -23.15 -0.09 -4.12
CA GLY A 143 -22.85 -1.49 -4.41
C GLY A 143 -24.02 -2.19 -5.09
N ALA A 144 -25.23 -2.04 -4.55
CA ALA A 144 -26.44 -2.71 -5.03
C ALA A 144 -26.90 -2.24 -6.43
N ASN A 145 -26.71 -0.94 -6.72
CA ASN A 145 -27.23 -0.31 -7.94
C ASN A 145 -26.18 -0.19 -9.07
N THR A 146 -25.06 -0.89 -8.95
CA THR A 146 -24.04 -0.96 -10.01
C THR A 146 -24.51 -1.87 -11.16
N ALA A 147 -24.10 -1.56 -12.40
CA ALA A 147 -24.50 -2.32 -13.60
C ALA A 147 -24.19 -3.83 -13.48
N THR A 148 -25.14 -4.66 -13.94
CA THR A 148 -25.09 -6.14 -13.89
C THR A 148 -23.95 -6.78 -14.70
N THR A 149 -23.24 -5.99 -15.51
CA THR A 149 -22.10 -6.45 -16.33
C THR A 149 -20.81 -6.68 -15.54
N ASN A 150 -20.79 -6.35 -14.25
CA ASN A 150 -19.60 -6.56 -13.41
C ASN A 150 -19.42 -8.05 -13.09
N LYS A 151 -18.47 -8.69 -13.77
CA LYS A 151 -18.12 -10.11 -13.59
C LYS A 151 -17.57 -10.46 -12.21
N GLN A 152 -17.29 -9.47 -11.34
CA GLN A 152 -16.75 -9.70 -9.99
C GLN A 152 -17.81 -9.72 -8.89
N ALA A 153 -19.08 -9.92 -9.25
CA ALA A 153 -20.20 -10.12 -8.32
C ALA A 153 -20.39 -8.98 -7.29
N GLN A 154 -20.07 -7.74 -7.66
CA GLN A 154 -20.30 -6.56 -6.80
C GLN A 154 -21.77 -6.09 -6.80
N ASN A 155 -22.60 -6.71 -7.61
CA ASN A 155 -24.04 -6.44 -7.74
C ASN A 155 -24.81 -7.75 -7.95
N ASN A 156 -25.98 -7.86 -7.30
CA ASN A 156 -26.88 -9.00 -7.44
C ASN A 156 -28.06 -8.74 -8.42
N GLY A 157 -28.05 -7.60 -9.12
CA GLY A 157 -29.09 -7.24 -10.09
C GLY A 157 -30.44 -6.83 -9.49
N LYS A 158 -30.53 -6.67 -8.16
CA LYS A 158 -31.74 -6.19 -7.47
C LYS A 158 -31.59 -4.73 -7.10
N GLU A 159 -32.64 -3.97 -7.27
CA GLU A 159 -32.71 -2.60 -6.82
C GLU A 159 -32.86 -2.56 -5.30
N LEU A 160 -32.02 -1.81 -4.64
CA LEU A 160 -32.06 -1.57 -3.17
C LEU A 160 -32.59 -0.16 -2.94
N ASN A 161 -33.63 -0.02 -2.14
CA ASN A 161 -34.11 1.28 -1.69
C ASN A 161 -33.52 1.65 -0.31
N ASN A 162 -33.57 2.94 0.02
CA ASN A 162 -32.96 3.49 1.22
C ASN A 162 -33.51 2.86 2.52
N ASN A 163 -34.82 2.67 2.62
CA ASN A 163 -35.44 2.10 3.82
C ASN A 163 -35.01 0.64 4.05
N ALA A 164 -34.94 -0.16 2.98
CA ALA A 164 -34.45 -1.52 3.06
C ALA A 164 -32.96 -1.58 3.47
N ALA A 165 -32.15 -0.63 2.99
CA ALA A 165 -30.74 -0.50 3.40
C ALA A 165 -30.61 -0.18 4.89
N ILE A 166 -31.38 0.78 5.40
CA ILE A 166 -31.40 1.16 6.81
C ILE A 166 -31.83 -0.04 7.67
N MET A 167 -32.96 -0.67 7.35
CA MET A 167 -33.45 -1.82 8.10
C MET A 167 -32.43 -2.97 8.14
N TRP A 168 -31.72 -3.20 7.03
CA TRP A 168 -30.68 -4.22 6.98
C TRP A 168 -29.48 -3.87 7.87
N LEU A 169 -29.07 -2.59 7.93
CA LEU A 169 -27.99 -2.11 8.81
C LEU A 169 -28.35 -2.24 10.29
N GLU A 170 -29.61 -1.94 10.66
CA GLU A 170 -30.10 -2.13 12.03
C GLU A 170 -30.03 -3.61 12.42
N ASN A 171 -30.50 -4.51 11.56
CA ASN A 171 -30.41 -5.96 11.81
C ASN A 171 -28.95 -6.44 11.88
N LEU A 172 -28.05 -5.89 11.05
CA LEU A 172 -26.62 -6.21 11.09
C LEU A 172 -26.00 -5.77 12.43
N THR A 173 -26.33 -4.59 12.92
CA THR A 173 -25.85 -4.08 14.22
C THR A 173 -26.32 -4.97 15.36
N MET A 174 -27.59 -5.33 15.41
CA MET A 174 -28.13 -6.28 16.41
C MET A 174 -27.43 -7.64 16.35
N LEU A 175 -27.12 -8.13 15.14
CA LEU A 175 -26.36 -9.37 14.98
C LEU A 175 -24.94 -9.26 15.57
N TYR A 176 -24.27 -8.12 15.37
CA TYR A 176 -22.94 -7.90 15.95
C TYR A 176 -22.96 -7.83 17.48
N GLU A 177 -23.93 -7.15 18.06
CA GLU A 177 -24.14 -7.11 19.51
C GLU A 177 -24.39 -8.51 20.08
N HIS A 178 -25.23 -9.30 19.41
CA HIS A 178 -25.46 -10.68 19.82
C HIS A 178 -24.19 -11.55 19.72
N ALA A 179 -23.46 -11.43 18.62
CA ALA A 179 -22.21 -12.17 18.41
C ALA A 179 -21.16 -11.82 19.48
N GLU A 180 -21.06 -10.54 19.87
CA GLU A 180 -20.16 -10.12 20.96
C GLU A 180 -20.59 -10.72 22.30
N ASN A 181 -21.88 -10.68 22.62
CA ASN A 181 -22.42 -11.29 23.85
C ASN A 181 -22.07 -12.79 23.93
N VAL A 182 -22.25 -13.54 22.84
CA VAL A 182 -21.88 -14.97 22.79
C VAL A 182 -20.37 -15.16 22.96
N TYR A 183 -19.56 -14.29 22.34
CA TYR A 183 -18.10 -14.34 22.48
C TYR A 183 -17.67 -14.10 23.93
N GLN A 184 -18.17 -13.06 24.58
CA GLN A 184 -17.84 -12.72 25.97
C GLN A 184 -18.34 -13.82 26.94
N GLN A 185 -19.55 -14.32 26.75
CA GLN A 185 -20.06 -15.46 27.52
C GLN A 185 -19.12 -16.67 27.40
N GLY A 186 -18.61 -16.95 26.21
CA GLY A 186 -17.63 -18.02 26.00
C GLY A 186 -16.34 -17.81 26.80
N ILE A 187 -15.83 -16.57 26.84
CA ILE A 187 -14.65 -16.21 27.62
C ILE A 187 -14.91 -16.36 29.13
N GLU A 188 -16.04 -15.89 29.63
CA GLU A 188 -16.44 -15.96 31.05
C GLU A 188 -16.63 -17.41 31.51
N LEU A 189 -17.18 -18.29 30.67
CA LEU A 189 -17.33 -19.72 30.92
C LEU A 189 -15.98 -20.49 30.86
N GLY A 190 -14.88 -19.82 30.52
CA GLY A 190 -13.56 -20.45 30.41
C GLY A 190 -13.37 -21.27 29.14
N ILE A 191 -14.20 -21.08 28.11
CA ILE A 191 -13.99 -21.66 26.79
C ILE A 191 -12.67 -21.13 26.23
N PRO A 192 -11.77 -22.00 25.70
CA PRO A 192 -10.54 -21.54 25.09
C PRO A 192 -10.79 -20.44 24.04
N LYS A 193 -10.02 -19.36 24.08
CA LYS A 193 -10.18 -18.20 23.16
C LYS A 193 -10.21 -18.61 21.69
N GLU A 194 -9.47 -19.66 21.31
CA GLU A 194 -9.45 -20.21 19.95
C GLU A 194 -10.80 -20.80 19.52
N LEU A 195 -11.66 -21.18 20.47
CA LEU A 195 -13.02 -21.66 20.22
C LEU A 195 -14.05 -20.56 20.45
N ALA A 196 -13.95 -19.77 21.51
CA ALA A 196 -14.86 -18.65 21.78
C ALA A 196 -14.95 -17.70 20.56
N ARG A 197 -13.84 -17.44 19.87
CA ARG A 197 -13.79 -16.61 18.66
C ARG A 197 -14.62 -17.13 17.47
N LEU A 198 -15.18 -18.34 17.52
CA LEU A 198 -16.09 -18.84 16.48
C LEU A 198 -17.33 -17.98 16.31
N ALA A 199 -17.74 -17.27 17.38
CA ALA A 199 -18.85 -16.31 17.34
C ALA A 199 -18.51 -15.00 16.62
N VAL A 200 -17.20 -14.69 16.44
CA VAL A 200 -16.75 -13.39 15.92
C VAL A 200 -16.99 -13.30 14.41
N PRO A 201 -17.75 -12.27 13.94
CA PRO A 201 -18.01 -12.10 12.52
C PRO A 201 -16.74 -11.65 11.75
N VAL A 202 -16.68 -11.94 10.45
CA VAL A 202 -15.57 -11.53 9.59
C VAL A 202 -15.46 -10.01 9.41
N ALA A 203 -16.48 -9.26 9.79
CA ALA A 203 -16.49 -7.81 9.84
C ALA A 203 -15.70 -7.23 11.05
N ARG A 204 -15.33 -8.07 12.02
CA ARG A 204 -14.53 -7.68 13.18
C ARG A 204 -13.19 -7.09 12.74
N TYR A 205 -12.80 -5.97 13.35
CA TYR A 205 -11.50 -5.37 13.15
C TYR A 205 -10.38 -6.18 13.81
N SER A 206 -9.30 -6.37 13.09
CA SER A 206 -8.04 -6.90 13.59
C SER A 206 -6.89 -5.98 13.19
N ARG A 207 -5.69 -6.22 13.69
CA ARG A 207 -4.49 -5.46 13.35
C ARG A 207 -3.43 -6.38 12.76
N MET A 208 -2.74 -5.88 11.76
CA MET A 208 -1.71 -6.62 11.06
C MET A 208 -0.53 -5.71 10.72
N ARG A 209 0.68 -6.18 10.87
CA ARG A 209 1.85 -5.62 10.18
C ARG A 209 2.03 -6.34 8.86
N ALA A 210 2.29 -5.55 7.83
CA ALA A 210 2.62 -6.03 6.49
C ALA A 210 3.93 -5.39 6.04
N SER A 211 4.87 -6.19 5.57
CA SER A 211 6.18 -5.76 5.07
C SER A 211 6.42 -6.31 3.68
N ALA A 212 6.88 -5.47 2.78
CA ALA A 212 7.24 -5.86 1.42
C ALA A 212 8.22 -4.88 0.80
N ASN A 213 8.97 -5.36 -0.20
CA ASN A 213 9.73 -4.48 -1.07
C ASN A 213 8.81 -3.66 -1.99
N LEU A 214 9.36 -2.60 -2.59
CA LEU A 214 8.58 -1.66 -3.39
C LEU A 214 7.92 -2.32 -4.61
N ARG A 215 8.62 -3.22 -5.30
CA ARG A 215 8.03 -4.01 -6.41
C ARG A 215 6.73 -4.69 -5.99
N ASN A 216 6.74 -5.36 -4.84
CA ASN A 216 5.59 -6.12 -4.35
C ASN A 216 4.46 -5.19 -3.86
N TRP A 217 4.79 -4.03 -3.31
CA TRP A 217 3.81 -2.99 -3.01
C TRP A 217 3.14 -2.43 -4.26
N LEU A 218 3.90 -2.17 -5.33
CA LEU A 218 3.34 -1.73 -6.61
C LEU A 218 2.43 -2.80 -7.23
N ALA A 219 2.81 -4.08 -7.13
CA ALA A 219 1.95 -5.19 -7.57
C ALA A 219 0.64 -5.29 -6.76
N PHE A 220 0.69 -5.02 -5.45
CA PHE A 220 -0.51 -4.90 -4.62
C PHE A 220 -1.40 -3.75 -5.11
N LEU A 221 -0.83 -2.57 -5.34
CA LEU A 221 -1.58 -1.40 -5.79
C LEU A 221 -2.23 -1.61 -7.17
N THR A 222 -1.52 -2.25 -8.10
CA THR A 222 -2.07 -2.56 -9.44
C THR A 222 -3.39 -3.31 -9.36
N LEU A 223 -3.50 -4.25 -8.40
CA LEU A 223 -4.72 -5.05 -8.24
C LEU A 223 -5.76 -4.38 -7.34
N ARG A 224 -5.32 -3.71 -6.26
CA ARG A 224 -6.24 -3.26 -5.20
C ARG A 224 -6.69 -1.80 -5.34
N ARG A 225 -6.04 -1.00 -6.18
CA ARG A 225 -6.54 0.31 -6.62
C ARG A 225 -7.43 0.23 -7.87
N ALA A 226 -7.48 -0.91 -8.53
CA ALA A 226 -8.31 -1.08 -9.72
C ALA A 226 -9.79 -0.77 -9.40
N PRO A 227 -10.54 -0.11 -10.31
CA PRO A 227 -11.94 0.27 -10.08
C PRO A 227 -12.86 -0.91 -9.73
N ASN A 228 -12.51 -2.11 -10.21
CA ASN A 228 -13.21 -3.35 -9.94
C ASN A 228 -12.76 -4.07 -8.66
N ALA A 229 -11.77 -3.55 -7.93
CA ALA A 229 -11.43 -4.06 -6.61
C ALA A 229 -12.54 -3.74 -5.60
N GLN A 230 -12.70 -4.61 -4.60
CA GLN A 230 -13.65 -4.36 -3.52
C GLN A 230 -13.36 -3.00 -2.87
N TYR A 231 -14.39 -2.21 -2.63
CA TYR A 231 -14.25 -0.84 -2.10
C TYR A 231 -13.39 -0.77 -0.84
N GLU A 232 -13.63 -1.66 0.12
CA GLU A 232 -12.99 -1.61 1.42
C GLU A 232 -11.47 -1.82 1.32
N ILE A 233 -10.98 -2.79 0.55
CA ILE A 233 -9.53 -2.94 0.35
C ILE A 233 -8.95 -1.83 -0.52
N ARG A 234 -9.72 -1.26 -1.46
CA ARG A 234 -9.29 -0.15 -2.30
C ARG A 234 -8.98 1.10 -1.48
N VAL A 235 -9.78 1.39 -0.46
CA VAL A 235 -9.54 2.50 0.47
C VAL A 235 -8.18 2.35 1.17
N TYR A 236 -7.81 1.15 1.59
CA TYR A 236 -6.49 0.88 2.16
C TYR A 236 -5.38 0.99 1.11
N ALA A 237 -5.60 0.49 -0.09
CA ALA A 237 -4.64 0.59 -1.18
C ALA A 237 -4.34 2.04 -1.56
N GLU A 238 -5.34 2.94 -1.53
CA GLU A 238 -5.12 4.38 -1.73
C GLU A 238 -4.22 4.98 -0.63
N ALA A 239 -4.41 4.59 0.62
CA ALA A 239 -3.54 5.03 1.71
C ALA A 239 -2.09 4.53 1.54
N VAL A 240 -1.91 3.27 1.14
CA VAL A 240 -0.59 2.70 0.79
C VAL A 240 0.04 3.49 -0.37
N GLY A 241 -0.72 3.81 -1.40
CA GLY A 241 -0.26 4.63 -2.52
C GLY A 241 0.27 5.99 -2.08
N LYS A 242 -0.42 6.67 -1.15
CA LYS A 242 0.04 7.95 -0.56
C LYS A 242 1.35 7.81 0.23
N MET A 243 1.56 6.68 0.91
CA MET A 243 2.82 6.40 1.61
C MET A 243 3.97 6.21 0.60
N ILE A 244 3.72 5.50 -0.51
CA ILE A 244 4.70 5.34 -1.58
C ILE A 244 5.00 6.67 -2.26
N ALA A 245 3.99 7.49 -2.53
CA ALA A 245 4.17 8.83 -3.10
C ALA A 245 5.10 9.72 -2.25
N ASP A 246 5.01 9.61 -0.93
CA ASP A 246 5.87 10.35 0.00
C ASP A 246 7.31 9.81 0.04
N ARG A 247 7.49 8.49 0.02
CA ARG A 247 8.79 7.84 0.22
C ARG A 247 9.56 7.57 -1.06
N PHE A 248 8.85 7.35 -2.16
CA PHE A 248 9.38 7.00 -3.48
C PHE A 248 8.70 7.84 -4.57
N PRO A 249 8.81 9.19 -4.51
CA PRO A 249 7.99 10.08 -5.35
C PRO A 249 8.21 9.86 -6.84
N ARG A 250 9.44 9.61 -7.29
CA ARG A 250 9.75 9.41 -8.72
C ARG A 250 9.22 8.08 -9.23
N THR A 251 9.35 7.01 -8.45
CA THR A 251 8.73 5.70 -8.78
C THR A 251 7.21 5.80 -8.77
N TRP A 252 6.63 6.60 -7.86
CA TRP A 252 5.20 6.83 -7.80
C TRP A 252 4.67 7.56 -9.05
N GLU A 253 5.36 8.56 -9.54
CA GLU A 253 5.02 9.26 -10.79
C GLU A 253 4.99 8.28 -11.97
N LEU A 254 5.98 7.39 -12.09
CA LEU A 254 6.03 6.36 -13.13
C LEU A 254 4.92 5.32 -13.01
N PHE A 255 4.46 5.04 -11.79
CA PHE A 255 3.36 4.10 -11.55
C PHE A 255 1.99 4.68 -11.90
N ASN A 256 1.79 5.98 -11.72
CA ASN A 256 0.51 6.67 -11.94
C ASN A 256 0.36 7.25 -13.35
N GLY A 257 1.44 7.48 -14.09
CA GLY A 257 1.45 7.99 -15.46
C GLY A 257 1.29 6.88 -16.48
#